data_e708cf94a696e344b7e5e34045d1d1ec
#
_entry.id   e708cf94a696e344b7e5e34045d1d1ec
#
_cell.length_a   1.000
_cell.length_b   1.000
_cell.length_c   1.000
_cell.angle_alpha   90.00
_cell.angle_beta   90.00
_cell.angle_gamma   90.00
#
_symmetry.space_group_name_H-M   'P 1'
#
loop_
_entity.id
_entity.type
_entity.pdbx_description
1 polymer ?
#
loop_
_entity_poly.entity_id
_entity_poly.type
_entity_poly.pdbx_seq_one_letter_code
_entity_poly.pdbx_strand_id
1 'polypeptide(L)'
;MKRLHVCLALLACVAGGCASGPAYVPQNAPASVAPTPVKVGDFWEYAVRDAYTGFDRGLYRYTVSHVATDRIVADVTRNGERVDAYVYAPGWNGIAHPLTNLQSFRFQPSFPAYDYPIAPGKSWYTVVNATDPVTRQTYSVHTQGKVVGWERIRVPAGEFDALRIQRYVFAGNSDARRTQESIAETDWYVPALGRSARMEGSSEHFDTSYGGGDDGGEYPQRIRGDWLIAELVRHSR
;
A
#
# COMPACT_ATOMS: atom_id res chain seq x y z
N MET A 1 -35.03 -46.59 52.11
CA MET A 1 -35.49 -45.88 50.90
C MET A 1 -34.71 -44.57 50.82
N LYS A 2 -33.59 -44.60 50.04
CA LYS A 2 -32.71 -43.42 49.84
C LYS A 2 -33.11 -42.70 48.55
N ARG A 3 -33.54 -41.46 48.64
CA ARG A 3 -33.87 -40.63 47.46
C ARG A 3 -32.59 -40.01 46.89
N LEU A 4 -32.26 -40.37 45.67
CA LEU A 4 -31.12 -39.85 44.88
C LEU A 4 -31.58 -38.55 44.23
N HIS A 5 -30.99 -37.41 44.62
CA HIS A 5 -31.21 -36.14 43.92
C HIS A 5 -30.17 -35.99 42.83
N VAL A 6 -30.64 -36.02 41.60
CA VAL A 6 -29.81 -35.72 40.40
C VAL A 6 -29.83 -34.20 40.20
N CYS A 7 -28.71 -33.53 40.46
CA CYS A 7 -28.50 -32.14 40.10
C CYS A 7 -28.12 -32.08 38.61
N LEU A 8 -29.04 -31.59 37.77
CA LEU A 8 -28.78 -31.30 36.35
C LEU A 8 -28.11 -29.92 36.26
N ALA A 9 -26.78 -29.87 36.11
CA ALA A 9 -26.06 -28.63 35.85
C ALA A 9 -26.21 -28.24 34.39
N LEU A 10 -27.01 -27.20 34.10
CA LEU A 10 -27.07 -26.55 32.79
C LEU A 10 -25.79 -25.76 32.55
N LEU A 11 -24.92 -26.26 31.65
CA LEU A 11 -23.77 -25.55 31.14
C LEU A 11 -24.25 -24.59 30.06
N ALA A 12 -24.47 -23.32 30.39
CA ALA A 12 -24.72 -22.26 29.42
C ALA A 12 -23.42 -21.90 28.72
N CYS A 13 -23.17 -22.44 27.51
CA CYS A 13 -22.12 -21.98 26.61
C CYS A 13 -22.45 -20.57 26.15
N VAL A 14 -21.81 -19.57 26.75
CA VAL A 14 -21.80 -18.20 26.22
C VAL A 14 -20.93 -18.21 25.01
N ALA A 15 -21.54 -18.33 23.83
CA ALA A 15 -20.88 -18.07 22.56
C ALA A 15 -20.57 -16.56 22.48
N GLY A 16 -19.40 -16.17 23.00
CA GLY A 16 -18.82 -14.84 22.79
C GLY A 16 -18.44 -14.68 21.34
N GLY A 17 -19.41 -14.39 20.46
CA GLY A 17 -19.13 -13.93 19.12
C GLY A 17 -18.37 -12.61 19.23
N CYS A 18 -17.17 -12.52 18.62
CA CYS A 18 -16.51 -11.24 18.40
C CYS A 18 -17.44 -10.37 17.53
N ALA A 19 -18.31 -9.61 18.17
CA ALA A 19 -19.06 -8.57 17.49
C ALA A 19 -18.05 -7.49 17.10
N SER A 20 -17.55 -7.53 15.83
CA SER A 20 -16.93 -6.38 15.24
C SER A 20 -17.94 -5.25 15.30
N GLY A 21 -17.63 -4.16 16.03
CA GLY A 21 -18.48 -2.98 16.09
C GLY A 21 -18.81 -2.46 14.70
N PRO A 22 -19.86 -1.64 14.55
CA PRO A 22 -20.24 -1.10 13.27
C PRO A 22 -19.03 -0.41 12.63
N ALA A 23 -18.75 -0.74 11.34
CA ALA A 23 -17.67 -0.12 10.59
C ALA A 23 -17.86 1.39 10.57
N TYR A 24 -16.80 2.15 10.82
CA TYR A 24 -16.85 3.60 10.75
C TYR A 24 -17.26 4.05 9.35
N VAL A 25 -18.23 4.94 9.27
CA VAL A 25 -18.64 5.59 8.03
C VAL A 25 -18.84 7.08 8.34
N PRO A 26 -18.17 8.02 7.64
CA PRO A 26 -18.42 9.45 7.80
C PRO A 26 -19.88 9.80 7.51
N GLN A 27 -20.44 10.80 8.20
CA GLN A 27 -21.85 11.18 8.07
C GLN A 27 -22.25 11.50 6.61
N ASN A 28 -21.34 12.09 5.82
CA ASN A 28 -21.55 12.48 4.42
C ASN A 28 -20.63 11.66 3.47
N ALA A 29 -20.32 10.42 3.83
CA ALA A 29 -19.48 9.58 2.98
C ALA A 29 -20.14 9.33 1.62
N PRO A 30 -19.45 9.63 0.51
CA PRO A 30 -19.97 9.27 -0.80
C PRO A 30 -19.95 7.74 -0.97
N ALA A 31 -20.92 7.20 -1.71
CA ALA A 31 -20.97 5.79 -2.03
C ALA A 31 -19.75 5.31 -2.84
N SER A 32 -19.18 6.21 -3.64
CA SER A 32 -17.94 5.98 -4.39
C SER A 32 -17.20 7.28 -4.63
N VAL A 33 -15.90 7.19 -4.85
CA VAL A 33 -14.98 8.31 -5.04
C VAL A 33 -14.35 8.24 -6.42
N ALA A 34 -14.52 9.27 -7.24
CA ALA A 34 -13.83 9.46 -8.50
C ALA A 34 -12.40 10.01 -8.27
N PRO A 35 -11.50 9.96 -9.28
CA PRO A 35 -10.21 10.64 -9.20
C PRO A 35 -10.38 12.13 -8.91
N THR A 36 -9.69 12.63 -7.90
CA THR A 36 -9.70 14.06 -7.57
C THR A 36 -8.73 14.79 -8.50
N PRO A 37 -9.17 15.80 -9.27
CA PRO A 37 -8.28 16.58 -10.12
C PRO A 37 -7.18 17.27 -9.32
N VAL A 38 -6.00 17.35 -9.88
CA VAL A 38 -4.85 18.07 -9.31
C VAL A 38 -4.40 19.17 -10.26
N LYS A 39 -3.65 20.14 -9.73
CA LYS A 39 -3.07 21.25 -10.52
C LYS A 39 -1.57 21.37 -10.26
N VAL A 40 -0.86 21.99 -11.17
CA VAL A 40 0.55 22.34 -11.00
C VAL A 40 0.73 23.17 -9.74
N GLY A 41 1.72 22.81 -8.92
CA GLY A 41 2.00 23.42 -7.62
C GLY A 41 1.31 22.72 -6.43
N ASP A 42 0.33 21.84 -6.65
CA ASP A 42 -0.19 21.00 -5.56
C ASP A 42 0.95 20.14 -4.99
N PHE A 43 1.00 20.03 -3.67
CA PHE A 43 2.02 19.22 -3.03
C PHE A 43 1.51 18.45 -1.81
N TRP A 44 2.19 17.35 -1.52
CA TRP A 44 2.04 16.53 -0.30
C TRP A 44 3.44 16.20 0.22
N GLU A 45 3.66 16.42 1.51
CA GLU A 45 4.92 16.14 2.18
C GLU A 45 4.69 15.12 3.30
N TYR A 46 5.52 14.08 3.33
CA TYR A 46 5.39 12.97 4.25
C TYR A 46 6.65 12.80 5.08
N ALA A 47 6.49 12.60 6.38
CA ALA A 47 7.53 12.03 7.21
C ALA A 47 7.53 10.51 6.99
N VAL A 48 8.69 9.97 6.62
CA VAL A 48 8.87 8.54 6.34
C VAL A 48 9.75 7.93 7.42
N ARG A 49 9.33 6.80 7.97
CA ARG A 49 10.09 6.04 8.97
C ARG A 49 10.14 4.56 8.63
N ASP A 50 11.18 3.92 9.07
CA ASP A 50 11.33 2.48 9.05
C ASP A 50 10.47 1.88 10.18
N ALA A 51 9.59 0.95 9.84
CA ALA A 51 8.69 0.37 10.83
C ALA A 51 9.31 -0.76 11.66
N TYR A 52 10.45 -1.34 11.22
CA TYR A 52 11.18 -2.31 12.02
C TYR A 52 12.00 -1.66 13.13
N THR A 53 12.64 -0.54 12.80
CA THR A 53 13.63 0.10 13.68
C THR A 53 13.13 1.40 14.29
N GLY A 54 12.09 2.01 13.73
CA GLY A 54 11.64 3.35 14.07
C GLY A 54 12.51 4.48 13.52
N PHE A 55 13.58 4.18 12.79
CA PHE A 55 14.49 5.21 12.26
C PHE A 55 13.80 6.10 11.23
N ASP A 56 14.10 7.39 11.33
CA ASP A 56 13.68 8.39 10.37
C ASP A 56 14.37 8.16 9.02
N ARG A 57 13.55 8.10 7.95
CA ARG A 57 14.00 8.00 6.56
C ARG A 57 13.92 9.33 5.81
N GLY A 58 13.47 10.38 6.49
CA GLY A 58 13.42 11.76 6.00
C GLY A 58 12.04 12.24 5.55
N LEU A 59 12.00 13.50 5.14
CA LEU A 59 10.80 14.16 4.61
C LEU A 59 10.76 14.04 3.09
N TYR A 60 9.75 13.36 2.57
CA TYR A 60 9.50 13.22 1.13
C TYR A 60 8.40 14.16 0.69
N ARG A 61 8.70 15.04 -0.25
CA ARG A 61 7.72 15.97 -0.81
C ARG A 61 7.50 15.66 -2.29
N TYR A 62 6.24 15.47 -2.63
CA TYR A 62 5.74 15.29 -4.00
C TYR A 62 5.09 16.58 -4.43
N THR A 63 5.63 17.26 -5.45
CA THR A 63 5.07 18.50 -6.00
C THR A 63 4.66 18.27 -7.44
N VAL A 64 3.41 18.52 -7.78
CA VAL A 64 2.93 18.41 -9.16
C VAL A 64 3.61 19.49 -10.01
N SER A 65 4.44 19.06 -10.96
CA SER A 65 5.16 19.94 -11.87
C SER A 65 4.53 20.01 -13.26
N HIS A 66 3.74 18.99 -13.64
CA HIS A 66 3.03 18.98 -14.91
C HIS A 66 1.74 18.19 -14.83
N VAL A 67 0.70 18.66 -15.53
CA VAL A 67 -0.60 17.97 -15.67
C VAL A 67 -1.00 18.00 -17.13
N ALA A 68 -1.30 16.83 -17.68
CA ALA A 68 -1.89 16.66 -19.02
C ALA A 68 -3.11 15.71 -18.92
N THR A 69 -3.82 15.54 -20.01
CA THR A 69 -5.01 14.67 -20.04
C THR A 69 -4.70 13.22 -19.66
N ASP A 70 -3.52 12.74 -20.02
CA ASP A 70 -3.08 11.35 -19.87
C ASP A 70 -2.06 11.14 -18.74
N ARG A 71 -1.52 12.23 -18.14
CA ARG A 71 -0.46 12.11 -17.15
C ARG A 71 -0.38 13.26 -16.15
N ILE A 72 0.17 12.92 -15.00
CA ILE A 72 0.59 13.83 -13.93
C ILE A 72 2.07 13.56 -13.69
N VAL A 73 2.89 14.61 -13.67
CA VAL A 73 4.31 14.51 -13.25
C VAL A 73 4.44 15.15 -11.87
N ALA A 74 5.05 14.43 -10.94
CA ALA A 74 5.37 14.94 -9.61
C ALA A 74 6.89 14.90 -9.41
N ASP A 75 7.49 16.06 -9.18
CA ASP A 75 8.87 16.16 -8.71
C ASP A 75 8.92 15.71 -7.24
N VAL A 76 9.88 14.84 -6.94
CA VAL A 76 10.06 14.28 -5.60
C VAL A 76 11.35 14.80 -5.01
N THR A 77 11.25 15.37 -3.80
CA THR A 77 12.42 15.75 -3.01
C THR A 77 12.46 14.96 -1.71
N ARG A 78 13.67 14.70 -1.21
CA ARG A 78 13.91 14.14 0.12
C ARG A 78 14.76 15.13 0.92
N ASN A 79 14.24 15.59 2.05
CA ASN A 79 14.87 16.63 2.89
C ASN A 79 15.25 17.90 2.09
N GLY A 80 14.43 18.25 1.08
CA GLY A 80 14.65 19.39 0.19
C GLY A 80 15.51 19.11 -1.05
N GLU A 81 16.25 18.00 -1.08
CA GLU A 81 17.07 17.61 -2.23
C GLU A 81 16.25 16.80 -3.24
N ARG A 82 16.43 17.09 -4.53
CA ARG A 82 15.72 16.38 -5.59
C ARG A 82 16.17 14.92 -5.65
N VAL A 83 15.19 14.02 -5.64
CA VAL A 83 15.43 12.57 -5.78
C VAL A 83 15.12 12.12 -7.20
N ASP A 84 13.89 12.42 -7.69
CA ASP A 84 13.39 11.94 -8.98
C ASP A 84 12.17 12.76 -9.44
N ALA A 85 11.62 12.38 -10.59
CA ALA A 85 10.31 12.81 -11.06
C ALA A 85 9.48 11.57 -11.41
N TYR A 86 8.36 11.39 -10.70
CA TYR A 86 7.47 10.25 -10.92
C TYR A 86 6.32 10.62 -11.85
N VAL A 87 5.94 9.70 -12.70
CA VAL A 87 4.89 9.89 -13.69
C VAL A 87 3.70 8.98 -13.37
N TYR A 88 2.53 9.56 -13.34
CA TYR A 88 1.28 8.88 -13.05
C TYR A 88 0.24 9.15 -14.14
N ALA A 89 -0.66 8.22 -14.36
CA ALA A 89 -1.93 8.47 -15.02
C ALA A 89 -2.86 9.26 -14.06
N PRO A 90 -3.93 9.89 -14.56
CA PRO A 90 -4.93 10.52 -13.71
C PRO A 90 -5.40 9.60 -12.60
N GLY A 91 -5.52 10.12 -11.38
CA GLY A 91 -5.86 9.33 -10.20
C GLY A 91 -4.66 8.59 -9.57
N TRP A 92 -3.42 8.97 -9.89
CA TRP A 92 -2.20 8.45 -9.28
C TRP A 92 -1.84 6.99 -9.60
N ASN A 93 -2.41 6.43 -10.66
CA ASN A 93 -1.97 5.13 -11.17
C ASN A 93 -0.61 5.26 -11.85
N GLY A 94 0.33 4.39 -11.52
CA GLY A 94 1.73 4.59 -11.89
C GLY A 94 2.04 4.36 -13.37
N ILE A 95 2.72 5.30 -14.01
CA ILE A 95 3.32 5.14 -15.34
C ILE A 95 4.83 4.91 -15.19
N ALA A 96 5.50 5.72 -14.37
CA ALA A 96 6.91 5.56 -14.06
C ALA A 96 7.15 5.99 -12.61
N HIS A 97 7.42 5.04 -11.74
CA HIS A 97 7.72 5.26 -10.32
C HIS A 97 8.34 3.99 -9.72
N PRO A 98 8.95 4.07 -8.52
CA PRO A 98 9.47 2.88 -7.86
C PRO A 98 8.34 1.94 -7.41
N LEU A 99 8.59 0.64 -7.54
CA LEU A 99 7.93 -0.39 -6.76
C LEU A 99 8.85 -0.68 -5.58
N THR A 100 8.43 -0.44 -4.36
CA THR A 100 9.34 -0.43 -3.22
C THR A 100 10.36 0.71 -3.30
N ASN A 101 11.43 0.67 -2.49
CA ASN A 101 12.45 1.72 -2.46
C ASN A 101 13.61 1.50 -3.45
N LEU A 102 13.47 0.56 -4.37
CA LEU A 102 14.64 0.08 -5.11
C LEU A 102 14.91 0.89 -6.37
N GLN A 103 13.99 0.91 -7.28
CA GLN A 103 14.17 1.57 -8.58
C GLN A 103 12.85 1.92 -9.22
N SER A 104 12.86 2.95 -10.06
CA SER A 104 11.70 3.31 -10.86
C SER A 104 11.54 2.34 -12.01
N PHE A 105 10.32 1.83 -12.19
CA PHE A 105 9.91 1.03 -13.35
C PHE A 105 9.02 1.85 -14.27
N ARG A 106 8.95 1.47 -15.54
CA ARG A 106 7.92 1.91 -16.47
C ARG A 106 6.87 0.84 -16.61
N PHE A 107 5.62 1.21 -16.36
CA PHE A 107 4.48 0.28 -16.36
C PHE A 107 3.66 0.39 -17.64
N GLN A 108 3.24 -0.76 -18.17
CA GLN A 108 2.33 -0.86 -19.31
C GLN A 108 1.35 -2.03 -19.14
N PRO A 109 0.03 -1.77 -19.07
CA PRO A 109 -0.59 -0.45 -18.82
C PRO A 109 -0.13 0.17 -17.49
N SER A 110 -0.65 1.33 -17.13
CA SER A 110 -0.29 1.98 -15.84
C SER A 110 -0.59 1.07 -14.66
N PHE A 111 0.33 1.05 -13.67
CA PHE A 111 0.17 0.28 -12.42
C PHE A 111 -1.05 0.78 -11.64
N PRO A 112 -2.03 -0.08 -11.35
CA PRO A 112 -3.30 0.33 -10.78
C PRO A 112 -3.20 0.44 -9.25
N ALA A 113 -2.63 1.54 -8.76
CA ALA A 113 -2.66 1.85 -7.34
C ALA A 113 -4.11 1.96 -6.83
N TYR A 114 -5.01 2.45 -7.68
CA TYR A 114 -6.43 2.60 -7.39
C TYR A 114 -7.29 2.15 -8.57
N ASP A 115 -8.35 1.40 -8.29
CA ASP A 115 -9.37 1.05 -9.28
C ASP A 115 -10.61 1.95 -9.10
N TYR A 116 -10.64 3.03 -9.87
CA TYR A 116 -11.73 4.01 -9.81
C TYR A 116 -13.02 3.55 -10.51
N PRO A 117 -14.20 3.99 -10.01
CA PRO A 117 -14.40 4.72 -8.78
C PRO A 117 -14.08 3.85 -7.56
N ILE A 118 -13.42 4.43 -6.54
CA ILE A 118 -13.10 3.75 -5.29
C ILE A 118 -14.38 3.65 -4.46
N ALA A 119 -14.74 2.45 -4.01
CA ALA A 119 -15.92 2.24 -3.17
C ALA A 119 -15.62 1.18 -2.08
N PRO A 120 -16.15 1.32 -0.85
CA PRO A 120 -16.01 0.31 0.19
C PRO A 120 -16.40 -1.09 -0.30
N GLY A 121 -15.57 -2.09 -0.01
CA GLY A 121 -15.77 -3.49 -0.42
C GLY A 121 -15.32 -3.82 -1.84
N LYS A 122 -15.02 -2.83 -2.69
CA LYS A 122 -14.52 -3.07 -4.05
C LYS A 122 -13.17 -3.78 -4.01
N SER A 123 -12.98 -4.74 -4.92
CA SER A 123 -11.71 -5.47 -5.09
C SER A 123 -11.36 -5.54 -6.57
N TRP A 124 -10.06 -5.61 -6.88
CA TRP A 124 -9.56 -5.77 -8.25
C TRP A 124 -8.36 -6.70 -8.30
N TYR A 125 -8.13 -7.24 -9.47
CA TYR A 125 -6.91 -7.96 -9.82
C TYR A 125 -6.44 -7.49 -11.18
N THR A 126 -5.14 -7.21 -11.30
CA THR A 126 -4.56 -6.71 -12.55
C THR A 126 -3.15 -7.27 -12.73
N VAL A 127 -2.78 -7.46 -13.98
CA VAL A 127 -1.41 -7.80 -14.39
C VAL A 127 -0.92 -6.69 -15.30
N VAL A 128 0.24 -6.15 -14.99
CA VAL A 128 0.92 -5.13 -15.81
C VAL A 128 2.36 -5.55 -16.07
N ASN A 129 2.96 -5.00 -17.12
CA ASN A 129 4.38 -5.16 -17.39
C ASN A 129 5.15 -4.00 -16.75
N ALA A 130 6.20 -4.31 -15.99
CA ALA A 130 7.14 -3.35 -15.43
C ALA A 130 8.49 -3.49 -16.14
N THR A 131 8.91 -2.47 -16.85
CA THR A 131 10.20 -2.43 -17.55
C THR A 131 11.20 -1.61 -16.74
N ASP A 132 12.31 -2.23 -16.38
CA ASP A 132 13.46 -1.54 -15.81
C ASP A 132 14.10 -0.63 -16.88
N PRO A 133 14.18 0.69 -16.64
CA PRO A 133 14.73 1.60 -17.65
C PRO A 133 16.25 1.44 -17.87
N VAL A 134 16.97 0.83 -16.94
CA VAL A 134 18.43 0.62 -17.00
C VAL A 134 18.75 -0.67 -17.75
N THR A 135 18.23 -1.80 -17.24
CA THR A 135 18.53 -3.13 -17.80
C THR A 135 17.68 -3.47 -19.02
N ARG A 136 16.58 -2.75 -19.25
CA ARG A 136 15.56 -3.01 -20.29
C ARG A 136 14.81 -4.32 -20.11
N GLN A 137 14.99 -4.99 -19.00
CA GLN A 137 14.24 -6.21 -18.68
C GLN A 137 12.81 -5.84 -18.30
N THR A 138 11.89 -6.71 -18.68
CA THR A 138 10.46 -6.55 -18.40
C THR A 138 9.97 -7.70 -17.54
N TYR A 139 9.26 -7.35 -16.49
CA TYR A 139 8.70 -8.28 -15.51
C TYR A 139 7.18 -8.13 -15.47
N SER A 140 6.48 -9.25 -15.25
CA SER A 140 5.06 -9.20 -14.92
C SER A 140 4.89 -8.78 -13.46
N VAL A 141 3.99 -7.84 -13.22
CA VAL A 141 3.58 -7.39 -11.90
C VAL A 141 2.10 -7.69 -11.73
N HIS A 142 1.79 -8.51 -10.74
CA HIS A 142 0.44 -8.90 -10.39
C HIS A 142 0.00 -8.08 -9.17
N THR A 143 -1.17 -7.48 -9.23
CA THR A 143 -1.71 -6.67 -8.14
C THR A 143 -3.09 -7.16 -7.76
N GLN A 144 -3.30 -7.43 -6.48
CA GLN A 144 -4.60 -7.67 -5.87
C GLN A 144 -4.89 -6.51 -4.93
N GLY A 145 -5.99 -5.80 -5.14
CA GLY A 145 -6.39 -4.67 -4.32
C GLY A 145 -7.78 -4.83 -3.74
N LYS A 146 -7.99 -4.22 -2.57
CA LYS A 146 -9.29 -4.19 -1.89
C LYS A 146 -9.47 -2.88 -1.15
N VAL A 147 -10.61 -2.24 -1.34
CA VAL A 147 -11.06 -1.13 -0.49
C VAL A 147 -11.76 -1.72 0.74
N VAL A 148 -11.11 -1.62 1.89
CA VAL A 148 -11.62 -2.23 3.15
C VAL A 148 -12.84 -1.47 3.65
N GLY A 149 -12.76 -0.13 3.68
CA GLY A 149 -13.82 0.73 4.16
C GLY A 149 -13.29 2.09 4.61
N TRP A 150 -14.18 2.88 5.22
CA TRP A 150 -13.84 4.15 5.80
C TRP A 150 -13.18 3.99 7.15
N GLU A 151 -12.18 4.82 7.44
CA GLU A 151 -11.54 4.96 8.75
C GLU A 151 -11.28 6.43 9.03
N ARG A 152 -11.40 6.85 10.28
CA ARG A 152 -10.88 8.13 10.75
C ARG A 152 -9.45 7.92 11.22
N ILE A 153 -8.53 8.66 10.62
CA ILE A 153 -7.10 8.59 10.94
C ILE A 153 -6.58 9.92 11.44
N ARG A 154 -5.54 9.85 12.27
CA ARG A 154 -4.80 11.02 12.72
C ARG A 154 -3.36 10.88 12.25
N VAL A 155 -2.85 11.91 11.58
CA VAL A 155 -1.47 12.08 11.14
C VAL A 155 -0.98 13.47 11.53
N PRO A 156 0.32 13.81 11.43
CA PRO A 156 0.82 15.14 11.81
C PRO A 156 0.11 16.31 11.12
N ALA A 157 -0.38 16.14 9.89
CA ALA A 157 -1.14 17.15 9.15
C ALA A 157 -2.57 17.36 9.66
N GLY A 158 -3.11 16.49 10.52
CA GLY A 158 -4.46 16.60 11.06
C GLY A 158 -5.23 15.28 11.12
N GLU A 159 -6.54 15.38 11.28
CA GLU A 159 -7.46 14.25 11.26
C GLU A 159 -8.23 14.21 9.93
N PHE A 160 -8.38 13.01 9.37
CA PHE A 160 -9.02 12.80 8.08
C PHE A 160 -9.94 11.60 8.08
N ASP A 161 -11.02 11.70 7.32
CA ASP A 161 -11.83 10.55 6.92
C ASP A 161 -11.19 9.96 5.66
N ALA A 162 -10.71 8.73 5.75
CA ALA A 162 -9.96 8.07 4.72
C ALA A 162 -10.57 6.73 4.32
N LEU A 163 -10.41 6.33 3.07
CA LEU A 163 -10.67 4.97 2.61
C LEU A 163 -9.39 4.16 2.79
N ARG A 164 -9.46 3.10 3.61
CA ARG A 164 -8.37 2.15 3.73
C ARG A 164 -8.38 1.21 2.54
N ILE A 165 -7.26 1.17 1.84
CA ILE A 165 -7.04 0.37 0.64
C ILE A 165 -5.85 -0.54 0.89
N GLN A 166 -6.03 -1.84 0.73
CA GLN A 166 -4.98 -2.83 0.86
C GLN A 166 -4.62 -3.39 -0.51
N ARG A 167 -3.33 -3.56 -0.76
CA ARG A 167 -2.82 -4.20 -1.98
C ARG A 167 -1.77 -5.23 -1.64
N TYR A 168 -1.80 -6.32 -2.40
CA TYR A 168 -0.72 -7.29 -2.48
C TYR A 168 -0.18 -7.27 -3.90
N VAL A 169 1.13 -7.00 -4.02
CA VAL A 169 1.81 -6.86 -5.31
C VAL A 169 2.89 -7.93 -5.39
N PHE A 170 2.93 -8.64 -6.50
CA PHE A 170 3.91 -9.66 -6.78
C PHE A 170 4.68 -9.24 -8.04
N ALA A 171 5.96 -8.90 -7.88
CA ALA A 171 6.82 -8.44 -8.94
C ALA A 171 7.89 -9.49 -9.25
N GLY A 172 8.02 -9.88 -10.51
CA GLY A 172 9.14 -10.70 -10.97
C GLY A 172 10.47 -9.96 -10.80
N ASN A 173 11.57 -10.71 -10.82
CA ASN A 173 12.92 -10.16 -10.83
C ASN A 173 13.82 -10.98 -11.77
N SER A 174 15.01 -10.46 -12.07
CA SER A 174 15.99 -11.10 -12.96
C SER A 174 16.94 -12.07 -12.30
N ASP A 175 16.95 -12.11 -10.97
CA ASP A 175 17.84 -13.00 -10.23
C ASP A 175 17.20 -14.39 -10.08
N ALA A 176 17.76 -15.40 -10.76
CA ALA A 176 17.26 -16.77 -10.71
C ALA A 176 17.33 -17.40 -9.31
N ARG A 177 18.07 -16.81 -8.37
CA ARG A 177 18.19 -17.26 -7.00
C ARG A 177 17.12 -16.67 -6.08
N ARG A 178 16.38 -15.66 -6.56
CA ARG A 178 15.34 -14.97 -5.81
C ARG A 178 13.97 -15.34 -6.36
N THR A 179 13.05 -15.62 -5.45
CA THR A 179 11.65 -15.71 -5.86
C THR A 179 11.11 -14.32 -6.21
N GLN A 180 9.89 -14.30 -6.71
CA GLN A 180 9.13 -13.09 -6.92
C GLN A 180 9.08 -12.24 -5.63
N GLU A 181 9.28 -10.93 -5.75
CA GLU A 181 9.10 -9.97 -4.65
C GLU A 181 7.62 -9.89 -4.29
N SER A 182 7.30 -10.09 -3.02
CA SER A 182 5.97 -9.94 -2.46
C SER A 182 5.90 -8.64 -1.67
N ILE A 183 4.97 -7.76 -2.03
CA ILE A 183 4.81 -6.44 -1.41
C ILE A 183 3.40 -6.36 -0.84
N ALA A 184 3.28 -6.02 0.44
CA ALA A 184 2.03 -5.70 1.09
C ALA A 184 1.95 -4.20 1.34
N GLU A 185 0.90 -3.55 0.83
CA GLU A 185 0.69 -2.11 0.95
C GLU A 185 -0.67 -1.81 1.58
N THR A 186 -0.70 -0.79 2.39
CA THR A 186 -1.95 -0.21 2.91
C THR A 186 -1.90 1.30 2.77
N ASP A 187 -2.89 1.85 2.09
CA ASP A 187 -3.10 3.28 1.91
C ASP A 187 -4.35 3.74 2.65
N TRP A 188 -4.28 4.90 3.25
CA TRP A 188 -5.43 5.65 3.75
C TRP A 188 -5.68 6.84 2.82
N TYR A 189 -6.44 6.59 1.76
CA TYR A 189 -6.77 7.58 0.74
C TYR A 189 -7.80 8.57 1.25
N VAL A 190 -7.50 9.87 1.17
CA VAL A 190 -8.36 10.96 1.59
C VAL A 190 -8.92 11.68 0.35
N PRO A 191 -10.22 11.54 0.04
CA PRO A 191 -10.80 12.15 -1.15
C PRO A 191 -10.62 13.67 -1.24
N ALA A 192 -10.73 14.37 -0.11
CA ALA A 192 -10.55 15.83 -0.05
C ALA A 192 -9.11 16.26 -0.44
N LEU A 193 -8.12 15.43 -0.16
CA LEU A 193 -6.72 15.67 -0.54
C LEU A 193 -6.39 15.15 -1.95
N GLY A 194 -7.23 14.25 -2.48
CA GLY A 194 -6.95 13.52 -3.72
C GLY A 194 -5.73 12.60 -3.63
N ARG A 195 -5.29 12.23 -2.42
CA ARG A 195 -4.12 11.40 -2.15
C ARG A 195 -4.21 10.76 -0.76
N SER A 196 -3.36 9.76 -0.49
CA SER A 196 -3.30 9.12 0.82
C SER A 196 -2.64 10.04 1.85
N ALA A 197 -3.24 10.12 3.06
CA ALA A 197 -2.64 10.82 4.19
C ALA A 197 -1.67 9.92 4.98
N ARG A 198 -1.82 8.60 4.87
CA ARG A 198 -0.89 7.61 5.40
C ARG A 198 -0.71 6.48 4.39
N MET A 199 0.51 6.01 4.27
CA MET A 199 0.88 4.85 3.45
C MET A 199 1.78 3.95 4.28
N GLU A 200 1.59 2.65 4.14
CA GLU A 200 2.42 1.63 4.79
C GLU A 200 2.72 0.55 3.77
N GLY A 201 3.99 0.18 3.63
CA GLY A 201 4.42 -0.81 2.66
C GLY A 201 5.55 -1.67 3.21
N SER A 202 5.44 -2.99 3.01
CA SER A 202 6.50 -3.93 3.36
C SER A 202 6.76 -4.87 2.19
N SER A 203 8.00 -5.34 2.06
CA SER A 203 8.36 -6.30 1.02
C SER A 203 9.15 -7.49 1.56
N GLU A 204 9.11 -8.58 0.83
CA GLU A 204 9.87 -9.79 1.10
C GLU A 204 10.03 -10.67 -0.14
N HIS A 205 11.09 -11.47 -0.16
CA HIS A 205 11.29 -12.54 -1.14
C HIS A 205 11.96 -13.74 -0.47
N PHE A 206 12.01 -14.86 -1.19
CA PHE A 206 12.80 -16.01 -0.76
C PHE A 206 14.06 -16.10 -1.60
N ASP A 207 15.21 -16.28 -0.94
CA ASP A 207 16.48 -16.55 -1.58
C ASP A 207 16.70 -18.07 -1.59
N THR A 208 16.87 -18.63 -2.79
CA THR A 208 17.09 -20.06 -3.02
C THR A 208 18.57 -20.44 -3.07
N SER A 209 19.48 -19.47 -2.94
CA SER A 209 20.92 -19.73 -2.93
C SER A 209 21.46 -20.25 -1.58
N TYR A 210 20.67 -20.13 -0.53
CA TYR A 210 21.01 -20.65 0.81
C TYR A 210 20.41 -22.04 1.01
N GLY A 211 21.18 -23.06 0.66
CA GLY A 211 20.74 -24.43 0.82
C GLY A 211 21.91 -25.40 0.83
N GLY A 212 22.48 -25.57 1.98
CA GLY A 212 23.53 -26.54 2.26
C GLY A 212 23.45 -26.99 3.71
N GLY A 213 22.36 -27.63 4.07
CA GLY A 213 22.34 -28.45 5.28
C GLY A 213 23.03 -29.81 4.98
N ASP A 214 23.64 -30.44 5.96
CA ASP A 214 24.27 -31.78 5.87
C ASP A 214 23.30 -32.87 5.36
N ASP A 215 22.03 -32.61 5.27
CA ASP A 215 20.95 -33.46 4.79
C ASP A 215 20.54 -33.21 3.32
N GLY A 216 21.24 -32.31 2.60
CA GLY A 216 21.06 -32.08 1.16
C GLY A 216 19.75 -31.38 0.77
N GLY A 217 19.00 -30.84 1.72
CA GLY A 217 17.78 -30.08 1.47
C GLY A 217 18.09 -28.58 1.24
N GLU A 218 17.78 -28.08 0.04
CA GLU A 218 17.78 -26.65 -0.22
C GLU A 218 16.48 -26.06 0.32
N TYR A 219 16.55 -25.33 1.45
CA TYR A 219 15.40 -24.60 1.98
C TYR A 219 15.52 -23.12 1.62
N PRO A 220 14.56 -22.54 0.89
CA PRO A 220 14.57 -21.12 0.58
C PRO A 220 14.56 -20.27 1.85
N GLN A 221 15.49 -19.33 1.96
CA GLN A 221 15.56 -18.42 3.08
C GLN A 221 14.67 -17.19 2.83
N ARG A 222 13.77 -16.88 3.76
CA ARG A 222 12.96 -15.66 3.69
C ARG A 222 13.81 -14.44 3.99
N ILE A 223 13.91 -13.56 3.02
CA ILE A 223 14.57 -12.26 3.13
C ILE A 223 13.50 -11.19 3.25
N ARG A 224 13.57 -10.43 4.34
CA ARG A 224 12.70 -9.26 4.53
C ARG A 224 13.34 -8.05 3.86
N GLY A 225 12.56 -7.35 3.05
CA GLY A 225 12.90 -6.04 2.52
C GLY A 225 12.53 -4.92 3.48
N ASP A 226 12.28 -3.74 2.95
CA ASP A 226 11.87 -2.59 3.76
C ASP A 226 10.44 -2.76 4.28
N TRP A 227 10.19 -2.16 5.45
CA TRP A 227 8.85 -1.87 5.95
C TRP A 227 8.79 -0.40 6.31
N LEU A 228 8.09 0.40 5.51
CA LEU A 228 8.03 1.84 5.65
C LEU A 228 6.64 2.31 6.00
N ILE A 229 6.59 3.36 6.80
CA ILE A 229 5.40 4.12 7.10
C ILE A 229 5.65 5.57 6.70
N ALA A 230 4.76 6.12 5.86
CA ALA A 230 4.76 7.50 5.45
C ALA A 230 3.49 8.18 5.97
N GLU A 231 3.63 9.26 6.74
CA GLU A 231 2.54 10.02 7.32
C GLU A 231 2.59 11.47 6.84
N LEU A 232 1.45 11.98 6.39
CA LEU A 232 1.34 13.35 5.86
C LEU A 232 1.62 14.37 6.96
N VAL A 233 2.55 15.30 6.69
CA VAL A 233 2.92 16.39 7.59
C VAL A 233 2.47 17.75 7.08
N ARG A 234 2.42 17.94 5.75
CA ARG A 234 1.96 19.17 5.10
C ARG A 234 1.36 18.90 3.72
N HIS A 235 0.46 19.74 3.28
CA HIS A 235 -0.12 19.72 1.94
C HIS A 235 -0.57 21.13 1.52
N SER A 236 -0.85 21.31 0.23
CA SER A 236 -1.31 22.59 -0.34
C SER A 236 -2.82 22.74 -0.47
N ARG A 237 -3.58 21.71 -0.08
CA ARG A 237 -5.04 21.64 -0.22
C ARG A 237 -5.76 21.80 1.08
#